data_3ed0726a00b6a661583bf59765337f2a
#
_entry.id   3ed0726a00b6a661583bf59765337f2a
#
_cell.length_a   1.000
_cell.length_b   1.000
_cell.length_c   1.000
_cell.angle_alpha   90.00
_cell.angle_beta   90.00
_cell.angle_gamma   90.00
#
_symmetry.space_group_name_H-M   'P 1'
#
loop_
_entity.id
_entity.type
_entity.pdbx_description
1 polymer ?
#
loop_
_entity_poly.entity_id
_entity_poly.type
_entity_poly.pdbx_seq_one_letter_code
_entity_poly.pdbx_strand_id
1 'polypeptide(L)'
;MSNLFDESDFALFAQYAGRKSRDVPEGHEKLRKVYNKLGLVVDELKRRGYPTDIIRNPQNQGGKYSAYHWSQIYPKDKELFKEIYDKMFVVLGTLEKGLYLHIGLNTHKCSSVKAEAIKDKTWKEYPPQVVARYTCEEIADIVEEYYKEHWVQFNEFAKEIGIKRSQEILNNMELDKIKKLLVGNHNLILTGAPGTGKTYMAKKIAEAMGAEWKLVQFHPSYDYTDFVEGLRPMKKEDQLGFERKDGVFKAFCKEALSSPRLQPKQALEQFKKDLSVSQPIEISCFRNSARKIRIQLNDKGTIKVYPINSEKEDGYNCSEKDVLTYLTTGEYNKEHDTYPPSVGEYIKGKYLVNAVASPKPYVFIIDEINRGEISKIFGELFYSVDPGYRGEKGKVMTQYQNLVPQDDTFFSGFYIPENVYIIGTMNDIDRSVESMDFAMRRRFAWKEITASSRQSMLDEGEAWNDNKPTNEVIQKMKNRMNNLNACIIDQYQSSTNTSRDRIGLTKAYQIGASYFLKYGLYGNFDDLWENHLKGLLYEYLRGTTDIETKITRLHEAYNDTKEH
;
A
#
# COMPACT_ATOMS: atom_id res chain seq x y z
N MET A 1 3.04 -16.50 -21.72
CA MET A 1 4.39 -16.81 -21.19
C MET A 1 4.48 -18.32 -21.00
N SER A 2 5.65 -18.95 -21.19
CA SER A 2 5.80 -20.39 -21.01
C SER A 2 5.89 -20.73 -19.52
N ASN A 3 5.34 -21.86 -19.13
CA ASN A 3 5.48 -22.41 -17.78
C ASN A 3 6.96 -22.60 -17.45
N LEU A 4 7.32 -22.35 -16.18
CA LEU A 4 8.73 -22.39 -15.77
C LEU A 4 9.23 -23.82 -15.54
N PHE A 5 8.45 -24.62 -14.82
CA PHE A 5 8.78 -26.01 -14.46
C PHE A 5 7.92 -27.00 -15.24
N ASP A 6 8.46 -28.21 -15.44
CA ASP A 6 7.75 -29.40 -15.89
C ASP A 6 7.65 -30.39 -14.74
N GLU A 7 6.64 -31.26 -14.73
CA GLU A 7 6.51 -32.30 -13.71
C GLU A 7 7.76 -33.21 -13.65
N SER A 8 8.39 -33.46 -14.81
CA SER A 8 9.62 -34.24 -14.92
C SER A 8 10.83 -33.61 -14.20
N ASP A 9 10.84 -32.28 -14.01
CA ASP A 9 11.91 -31.61 -13.27
C ASP A 9 11.99 -32.10 -11.82
N PHE A 10 10.86 -32.32 -11.19
CA PHE A 10 10.76 -32.77 -9.79
C PHE A 10 11.10 -34.23 -9.63
N ALA A 11 10.79 -35.07 -10.63
CA ALA A 11 11.14 -36.49 -10.64
C ALA A 11 12.66 -36.74 -10.65
N LEU A 12 13.46 -35.76 -11.11
CA LEU A 12 14.93 -35.87 -11.11
C LEU A 12 15.50 -35.94 -9.68
N PHE A 13 14.83 -35.35 -8.69
CA PHE A 13 15.27 -35.45 -7.29
C PHE A 13 15.21 -36.89 -6.79
N ALA A 14 14.11 -37.63 -7.06
CA ALA A 14 14.00 -39.06 -6.73
C ALA A 14 15.06 -39.87 -7.46
N GLN A 15 15.28 -39.57 -8.74
CA GLN A 15 16.21 -40.34 -9.59
C GLN A 15 17.67 -40.19 -9.14
N TYR A 16 18.12 -39.00 -8.71
CA TYR A 16 19.53 -38.70 -8.48
C TYR A 16 19.91 -38.48 -7.02
N ALA A 17 18.98 -38.19 -6.11
CA ALA A 17 19.27 -37.90 -4.71
C ALA A 17 20.10 -39.01 -4.04
N GLY A 18 21.13 -38.61 -3.31
CA GLY A 18 22.04 -39.53 -2.59
C GLY A 18 23.05 -40.26 -3.45
N ARG A 19 22.93 -40.24 -4.78
CA ARG A 19 23.92 -40.87 -5.68
C ARG A 19 25.19 -40.01 -5.77
N LYS A 20 26.35 -40.63 -5.91
CA LYS A 20 27.63 -39.92 -6.11
C LYS A 20 27.69 -39.37 -7.53
N SER A 21 28.07 -38.10 -7.68
CA SER A 21 28.15 -37.43 -8.98
C SER A 21 29.14 -38.08 -9.96
N ARG A 22 30.19 -38.70 -9.45
CA ARG A 22 31.17 -39.46 -10.25
C ARG A 22 30.59 -40.72 -10.87
N ASP A 23 29.57 -41.32 -10.22
CA ASP A 23 28.96 -42.58 -10.66
C ASP A 23 27.81 -42.34 -11.64
N VAL A 24 27.22 -41.12 -11.63
CA VAL A 24 26.08 -40.71 -12.49
C VAL A 24 26.28 -39.25 -12.94
N PRO A 25 27.27 -38.97 -13.79
CA PRO A 25 27.66 -37.60 -14.14
C PRO A 25 26.57 -36.81 -14.88
N GLU A 26 25.67 -37.46 -15.60
CA GLU A 26 24.54 -36.82 -16.30
C GLU A 26 23.52 -36.19 -15.36
N GLY A 27 23.46 -36.64 -14.10
CA GLY A 27 22.62 -36.03 -13.06
C GLY A 27 22.98 -34.58 -12.77
N HIS A 28 24.28 -34.23 -12.94
CA HIS A 28 24.73 -32.87 -12.70
C HIS A 28 24.09 -31.88 -13.66
N GLU A 29 24.08 -32.18 -14.96
CA GLU A 29 23.46 -31.29 -15.97
C GLU A 29 21.95 -31.17 -15.79
N LYS A 30 21.29 -32.31 -15.54
CA LYS A 30 19.81 -32.36 -15.39
C LYS A 30 19.35 -31.58 -14.15
N LEU A 31 19.95 -31.84 -12.97
CA LEU A 31 19.61 -31.12 -11.74
C LEU A 31 20.02 -29.63 -11.82
N ARG A 32 21.07 -29.30 -12.57
CA ARG A 32 21.47 -27.90 -12.80
C ARG A 32 20.43 -27.14 -13.61
N LYS A 33 19.70 -27.79 -14.54
CA LYS A 33 18.58 -27.14 -15.24
C LYS A 33 17.47 -26.75 -14.28
N VAL A 34 17.08 -27.62 -13.36
CA VAL A 34 16.09 -27.32 -12.32
C VAL A 34 16.57 -26.22 -11.39
N TYR A 35 17.83 -26.28 -10.97
CA TYR A 35 18.49 -25.24 -10.20
C TYR A 35 18.42 -23.87 -10.90
N ASN A 36 18.70 -23.82 -12.20
CA ASN A 36 18.66 -22.58 -12.97
C ASN A 36 17.23 -22.03 -13.07
N LYS A 37 16.22 -22.90 -13.20
CA LYS A 37 14.79 -22.50 -13.19
C LYS A 37 14.40 -21.86 -11.86
N LEU A 38 14.81 -22.44 -10.73
CA LEU A 38 14.63 -21.82 -9.41
C LEU A 38 15.37 -20.48 -9.31
N GLY A 39 16.55 -20.38 -9.92
CA GLY A 39 17.35 -19.15 -10.01
C GLY A 39 16.59 -18.00 -10.68
N LEU A 40 15.80 -18.28 -11.73
CA LEU A 40 14.97 -17.26 -12.38
C LEU A 40 13.90 -16.68 -11.44
N VAL A 41 13.28 -17.51 -10.60
CA VAL A 41 12.34 -17.02 -9.56
C VAL A 41 13.05 -16.15 -8.54
N VAL A 42 14.24 -16.56 -8.12
CA VAL A 42 15.06 -15.78 -7.19
C VAL A 42 15.47 -14.42 -7.79
N ASP A 43 15.84 -14.39 -9.05
CA ASP A 43 16.18 -13.14 -9.74
C ASP A 43 14.95 -12.24 -9.92
N GLU A 44 13.78 -12.79 -10.18
CA GLU A 44 12.52 -12.05 -10.19
C GLU A 44 12.21 -11.46 -8.81
N LEU A 45 12.38 -12.21 -7.73
CA LEU A 45 12.21 -11.72 -6.36
C LEU A 45 13.21 -10.59 -6.02
N LYS A 46 14.46 -10.71 -6.48
CA LYS A 46 15.45 -9.61 -6.38
C LYS A 46 14.99 -8.36 -7.11
N ARG A 47 14.48 -8.50 -8.34
CA ARG A 47 13.92 -7.40 -9.13
C ARG A 47 12.75 -6.73 -8.42
N ARG A 48 11.96 -7.50 -7.68
CA ARG A 48 10.86 -7.01 -6.84
C ARG A 48 11.34 -6.40 -5.52
N GLY A 49 12.64 -6.41 -5.23
CA GLY A 49 13.27 -5.79 -4.06
C GLY A 49 13.42 -6.69 -2.83
N TYR A 50 13.27 -8.01 -2.97
CA TYR A 50 13.59 -8.96 -1.90
C TYR A 50 15.09 -9.27 -1.91
N PRO A 51 15.83 -9.04 -0.82
CA PRO A 51 17.18 -9.57 -0.69
C PRO A 51 17.12 -11.11 -0.67
N THR A 52 18.02 -11.76 -1.40
CA THR A 52 18.08 -13.22 -1.48
C THR A 52 19.51 -13.70 -1.31
N ASP A 53 19.68 -14.84 -0.68
CA ASP A 53 20.97 -15.50 -0.64
C ASP A 53 21.04 -16.59 -1.73
N ILE A 54 22.26 -16.98 -2.07
CA ILE A 54 22.55 -17.82 -3.24
C ILE A 54 22.06 -19.24 -3.02
N ILE A 55 21.43 -19.78 -4.07
CA ILE A 55 21.11 -21.20 -4.18
C ILE A 55 22.41 -22.00 -4.23
N ARG A 56 22.52 -23.02 -3.41
CA ARG A 56 23.72 -23.85 -3.38
C ARG A 56 23.77 -24.84 -4.55
N ASN A 57 24.99 -25.22 -4.92
CA ASN A 57 25.28 -26.24 -5.92
C ASN A 57 24.42 -27.51 -5.67
N PRO A 58 23.94 -28.20 -6.73
CA PRO A 58 23.19 -29.46 -6.62
C PRO A 58 23.97 -30.61 -5.92
N GLN A 59 25.23 -30.43 -5.62
CA GLN A 59 26.04 -31.40 -4.85
C GLN A 59 26.13 -31.02 -3.37
N ASN A 60 25.81 -31.94 -2.48
CA ASN A 60 26.05 -31.76 -1.05
C ASN A 60 27.49 -32.09 -0.66
N GLN A 61 27.83 -31.92 0.61
CA GLN A 61 29.14 -32.34 1.12
C GLN A 61 29.37 -33.84 0.90
N GLY A 62 30.50 -34.22 0.26
CA GLY A 62 30.82 -35.59 -0.06
C GLY A 62 30.53 -36.00 -1.51
N GLY A 63 30.20 -35.07 -2.40
CA GLY A 63 30.05 -35.30 -3.84
C GLY A 63 28.78 -36.09 -4.22
N LYS A 64 27.79 -36.18 -3.35
CA LYS A 64 26.48 -36.75 -3.65
C LYS A 64 25.48 -35.65 -4.08
N TYR A 65 24.52 -36.01 -4.91
CA TYR A 65 23.45 -35.09 -5.28
C TYR A 65 22.47 -34.83 -4.10
N SER A 66 22.07 -33.59 -3.97
CA SER A 66 21.05 -33.17 -2.97
C SER A 66 19.66 -33.71 -3.34
N ALA A 67 18.87 -34.02 -2.33
CA ALA A 67 17.44 -34.37 -2.50
C ALA A 67 16.57 -33.12 -2.76
N TYR A 68 17.12 -31.93 -2.65
CA TYR A 68 16.41 -30.65 -2.77
C TYR A 68 17.37 -29.52 -3.14
N HIS A 69 16.79 -28.48 -3.75
CA HIS A 69 17.42 -27.16 -3.91
C HIS A 69 16.65 -26.14 -3.09
N TRP A 70 17.30 -25.09 -2.61
CA TRP A 70 16.65 -24.04 -1.85
C TRP A 70 17.42 -22.72 -1.89
N SER A 71 16.70 -21.63 -1.64
CA SER A 71 17.24 -20.29 -1.49
C SER A 71 16.61 -19.60 -0.28
N GLN A 72 17.33 -18.66 0.30
CA GLN A 72 16.86 -17.81 1.38
C GLN A 72 16.34 -16.51 0.80
N ILE A 73 15.13 -16.17 1.15
CA ILE A 73 14.47 -14.93 0.74
C ILE A 73 14.26 -14.11 2.01
N TYR A 74 14.71 -12.86 1.99
CA TYR A 74 14.60 -11.95 3.14
C TYR A 74 13.54 -10.87 2.88
N PRO A 75 13.01 -10.19 3.93
CA PRO A 75 12.07 -9.09 3.75
C PRO A 75 12.63 -7.95 2.89
N LYS A 76 11.76 -7.25 2.17
CA LYS A 76 12.12 -6.09 1.32
C LYS A 76 12.70 -4.91 2.09
N ASP A 77 12.35 -4.76 3.36
CA ASP A 77 12.82 -3.65 4.19
C ASP A 77 14.32 -3.80 4.50
N LYS A 78 15.13 -2.83 4.03
CA LYS A 78 16.58 -2.86 4.20
C LYS A 78 17.03 -2.76 5.67
N GLU A 79 16.29 -2.03 6.49
CA GLU A 79 16.62 -1.89 7.92
C GLU A 79 16.28 -3.17 8.67
N LEU A 80 15.11 -3.76 8.41
CA LEU A 80 14.77 -5.07 8.95
C LEU A 80 15.75 -6.15 8.44
N PHE A 81 16.08 -6.14 7.16
CA PHE A 81 17.06 -7.07 6.59
C PHE A 81 18.39 -7.04 7.35
N LYS A 82 18.91 -5.86 7.70
CA LYS A 82 20.14 -5.74 8.50
C LYS A 82 19.98 -6.35 9.90
N GLU A 83 18.82 -6.21 10.53
CA GLU A 83 18.56 -6.75 11.87
C GLU A 83 18.38 -8.28 11.90
N ILE A 84 17.78 -8.86 10.84
CA ILE A 84 17.47 -10.30 10.78
C ILE A 84 18.43 -11.12 9.91
N TYR A 85 19.33 -10.47 9.18
CA TYR A 85 20.30 -11.16 8.34
C TYR A 85 21.01 -12.28 9.13
N ASP A 86 21.11 -13.47 8.54
CA ASP A 86 21.60 -14.69 9.19
C ASP A 86 20.75 -15.25 10.36
N LYS A 87 19.61 -14.65 10.70
CA LYS A 87 18.78 -15.15 11.81
C LYS A 87 17.51 -15.84 11.32
N MET A 88 16.79 -15.23 10.39
CA MET A 88 15.46 -15.65 9.97
C MET A 88 15.18 -15.24 8.51
N PHE A 89 14.53 -16.12 7.74
CA PHE A 89 14.27 -15.97 6.32
C PHE A 89 13.12 -16.87 5.88
N VAL A 90 12.54 -16.62 4.71
CA VAL A 90 11.69 -17.60 4.04
C VAL A 90 12.56 -18.49 3.15
N VAL A 91 12.42 -19.78 3.29
CA VAL A 91 13.05 -20.76 2.40
C VAL A 91 12.11 -21.01 1.23
N LEU A 92 12.60 -20.78 0.02
CA LEU A 92 11.99 -21.23 -1.22
C LEU A 92 12.81 -22.40 -1.76
N GLY A 93 12.19 -23.55 -1.97
CA GLY A 93 12.92 -24.70 -2.46
C GLY A 93 12.12 -25.64 -3.34
N THR A 94 12.84 -26.55 -4.01
CA THR A 94 12.29 -27.60 -4.85
C THR A 94 12.79 -28.96 -4.37
N LEU A 95 11.91 -29.96 -4.39
CA LEU A 95 12.18 -31.36 -4.06
C LEU A 95 11.30 -32.27 -4.92
N GLU A 96 11.39 -33.59 -4.75
CA GLU A 96 10.58 -34.57 -5.51
C GLU A 96 9.08 -34.28 -5.45
N LYS A 97 8.55 -33.82 -4.31
CA LYS A 97 7.14 -33.50 -4.10
C LYS A 97 6.70 -32.16 -4.67
N GLY A 98 7.61 -31.40 -5.29
CA GLY A 98 7.31 -30.12 -5.92
C GLY A 98 8.08 -28.93 -5.34
N LEU A 99 7.41 -27.77 -5.30
CA LEU A 99 7.92 -26.55 -4.69
C LEU A 99 7.48 -26.49 -3.22
N TYR A 100 8.36 -25.97 -2.36
CA TYR A 100 8.01 -25.77 -0.95
C TYR A 100 8.47 -24.41 -0.42
N LEU A 101 7.75 -23.94 0.58
CA LEU A 101 8.04 -22.73 1.36
C LEU A 101 7.97 -23.05 2.85
N HIS A 102 8.84 -22.46 3.64
CA HIS A 102 8.73 -22.42 5.11
C HIS A 102 9.56 -21.27 5.69
N ILE A 103 9.28 -20.90 6.94
CA ILE A 103 10.16 -19.99 7.68
C ILE A 103 11.36 -20.77 8.19
N GLY A 104 12.57 -20.31 7.84
CA GLY A 104 13.84 -20.87 8.31
C GLY A 104 14.46 -19.99 9.39
N LEU A 105 15.08 -20.61 10.39
CA LEU A 105 15.94 -19.95 11.36
C LEU A 105 17.35 -20.49 11.24
N ASN A 106 18.34 -19.61 11.41
CA ASN A 106 19.73 -20.04 11.47
C ASN A 106 20.00 -20.75 12.80
N THR A 107 20.27 -22.06 12.76
CA THR A 107 20.49 -22.90 13.95
C THR A 107 21.77 -22.55 14.74
N HIS A 108 22.70 -21.78 14.14
CA HIS A 108 23.84 -21.23 14.90
C HIS A 108 23.45 -20.04 15.77
N LYS A 109 22.30 -19.42 15.51
CA LYS A 109 21.77 -18.23 16.22
C LYS A 109 20.53 -18.53 17.07
N CYS A 110 19.86 -19.67 16.81
CA CYS A 110 18.64 -20.09 17.48
C CYS A 110 18.70 -21.58 17.84
N SER A 111 17.90 -22.01 18.82
CA SER A 111 17.77 -23.43 19.16
C SER A 111 17.29 -24.25 17.96
N SER A 112 17.93 -25.40 17.71
CA SER A 112 17.55 -26.32 16.64
C SER A 112 16.12 -26.88 16.79
N VAL A 113 15.70 -27.15 18.04
CA VAL A 113 14.34 -27.62 18.36
C VAL A 113 13.31 -26.57 17.97
N LYS A 114 13.59 -25.29 18.25
CA LYS A 114 12.73 -24.18 17.89
C LYS A 114 12.67 -23.97 16.39
N ALA A 115 13.80 -24.07 15.69
CA ALA A 115 13.86 -23.94 14.24
C ALA A 115 13.03 -25.02 13.54
N GLU A 116 13.06 -26.27 14.02
CA GLU A 116 12.27 -27.37 13.45
C GLU A 116 10.77 -27.18 13.72
N ALA A 117 10.39 -26.79 14.94
CA ALA A 117 9.00 -26.52 15.28
C ALA A 117 8.37 -25.38 14.44
N ILE A 118 9.15 -24.36 14.09
CA ILE A 118 8.74 -23.25 13.23
C ILE A 118 8.56 -23.72 11.80
N LYS A 119 9.55 -24.46 11.29
CA LYS A 119 9.54 -25.06 9.97
C LYS A 119 8.27 -25.91 9.79
N ASP A 120 7.97 -26.81 10.73
CA ASP A 120 6.81 -27.69 10.66
C ASP A 120 5.49 -26.92 10.65
N LYS A 121 5.38 -25.87 11.46
CA LYS A 121 4.17 -25.02 11.51
C LYS A 121 3.96 -24.17 10.25
N THR A 122 5.01 -23.84 9.54
CA THR A 122 4.98 -22.92 8.40
C THR A 122 5.25 -23.60 7.07
N TRP A 123 5.39 -24.93 7.07
CA TRP A 123 5.65 -25.72 5.87
C TRP A 123 4.46 -25.70 4.92
N LYS A 124 4.70 -25.32 3.66
CA LYS A 124 3.70 -25.31 2.58
C LYS A 124 4.30 -25.96 1.33
N GLU A 125 3.62 -26.94 0.77
CA GLU A 125 4.04 -27.64 -0.45
C GLU A 125 3.08 -27.35 -1.60
N TYR A 126 3.65 -27.28 -2.80
CA TYR A 126 2.92 -27.13 -4.06
C TYR A 126 3.30 -28.30 -4.96
N PRO A 127 2.36 -29.23 -5.23
CA PRO A 127 2.64 -30.45 -6.01
C PRO A 127 3.16 -30.16 -7.42
N PRO A 128 3.95 -31.07 -8.04
CA PRO A 128 4.53 -30.89 -9.37
C PRO A 128 3.51 -30.48 -10.44
N GLN A 129 2.35 -31.14 -10.49
CA GLN A 129 1.28 -30.87 -11.46
C GLN A 129 0.64 -29.48 -11.31
N VAL A 130 0.76 -28.86 -10.14
CA VAL A 130 0.29 -27.49 -9.88
C VAL A 130 1.36 -26.49 -10.31
N VAL A 131 2.62 -26.72 -9.87
CA VAL A 131 3.75 -25.85 -10.17
C VAL A 131 4.05 -25.81 -11.67
N ALA A 132 3.87 -26.91 -12.38
CA ALA A 132 4.05 -27.00 -13.82
C ALA A 132 3.10 -26.11 -14.64
N ARG A 133 2.11 -25.48 -14.00
CA ARG A 133 1.18 -24.54 -14.65
C ARG A 133 1.59 -23.07 -14.45
N TYR A 134 2.56 -22.80 -13.60
CA TYR A 134 2.94 -21.45 -13.22
C TYR A 134 4.11 -20.89 -14.03
N THR A 135 4.03 -19.61 -14.33
CA THR A 135 5.15 -18.81 -14.84
C THR A 135 6.11 -18.44 -13.70
N CYS A 136 7.24 -17.83 -14.05
CA CYS A 136 8.19 -17.32 -13.08
C CYS A 136 7.58 -16.24 -12.18
N GLU A 137 6.81 -15.34 -12.75
CA GLU A 137 6.12 -14.25 -12.06
C GLU A 137 5.07 -14.77 -11.08
N GLU A 138 4.28 -15.75 -11.48
CA GLU A 138 3.25 -16.36 -10.63
C GLU A 138 3.86 -17.11 -9.44
N ILE A 139 5.01 -17.77 -9.60
CA ILE A 139 5.73 -18.37 -8.47
C ILE A 139 6.28 -17.29 -7.54
N ALA A 140 6.77 -16.16 -8.07
CA ALA A 140 7.19 -15.04 -7.23
C ALA A 140 6.00 -14.43 -6.47
N ASP A 141 4.80 -14.36 -7.08
CA ASP A 141 3.55 -13.94 -6.41
C ASP A 141 3.19 -14.86 -5.24
N ILE A 142 3.34 -16.18 -5.42
CA ILE A 142 3.15 -17.18 -4.35
C ILE A 142 4.08 -16.92 -3.17
N VAL A 143 5.33 -16.57 -3.40
CA VAL A 143 6.28 -16.22 -2.32
C VAL A 143 5.88 -14.94 -1.63
N GLU A 144 5.45 -13.92 -2.38
CA GLU A 144 4.92 -12.67 -1.79
C GLU A 144 3.66 -12.92 -0.95
N GLU A 145 2.77 -13.79 -1.42
CA GLU A 145 1.56 -14.15 -0.70
C GLU A 145 1.87 -14.96 0.56
N TYR A 146 2.82 -15.89 0.48
CA TYR A 146 3.33 -16.62 1.63
C TYR A 146 3.90 -15.69 2.70
N TYR A 147 4.67 -14.65 2.33
CA TYR A 147 5.13 -13.63 3.27
C TYR A 147 3.96 -12.91 3.95
N LYS A 148 2.88 -12.62 3.21
CA LYS A 148 1.70 -11.95 3.75
C LYS A 148 0.94 -12.86 4.73
N GLU A 149 0.77 -14.13 4.38
CA GLU A 149 0.04 -15.13 5.17
C GLU A 149 0.74 -15.42 6.50
N HIS A 150 2.08 -15.58 6.48
CA HIS A 150 2.87 -15.99 7.64
C HIS A 150 3.57 -14.82 8.34
N TRP A 151 3.20 -13.59 8.01
CA TRP A 151 3.89 -12.43 8.57
C TRP A 151 3.67 -12.26 10.07
N VAL A 152 2.54 -12.68 10.61
CA VAL A 152 2.26 -12.67 12.04
C VAL A 152 3.24 -13.59 12.77
N GLN A 153 3.40 -14.83 12.29
CA GLN A 153 4.37 -15.78 12.85
C GLN A 153 5.81 -15.26 12.72
N PHE A 154 6.13 -14.67 11.56
CA PHE A 154 7.44 -14.08 11.33
C PHE A 154 7.75 -12.98 12.35
N ASN A 155 6.76 -12.15 12.71
CA ASN A 155 6.90 -11.13 13.74
C ASN A 155 7.00 -11.66 15.17
N GLU A 156 6.21 -12.67 15.51
CA GLU A 156 6.29 -13.30 16.83
C GLU A 156 7.70 -13.84 17.04
N PHE A 157 8.26 -14.51 16.02
CA PHE A 157 9.63 -15.00 16.09
C PHE A 157 10.67 -13.88 16.09
N ALA A 158 10.44 -12.81 15.32
CA ALA A 158 11.32 -11.64 15.33
C ALA A 158 11.37 -10.98 16.71
N LYS A 159 10.22 -10.86 17.39
CA LYS A 159 10.16 -10.37 18.78
C LYS A 159 10.93 -11.27 19.76
N GLU A 160 10.77 -12.59 19.64
CA GLU A 160 11.46 -13.54 20.48
C GLU A 160 13.00 -13.50 20.34
N ILE A 161 13.52 -13.20 19.13
CA ILE A 161 14.95 -13.04 18.89
C ILE A 161 15.44 -11.58 19.08
N GLY A 162 14.59 -10.69 19.61
CA GLY A 162 14.97 -9.33 20.01
C GLY A 162 14.94 -8.27 18.92
N ILE A 163 14.19 -8.50 17.81
CA ILE A 163 14.02 -7.50 16.75
C ILE A 163 12.90 -6.52 17.14
N LYS A 164 13.23 -5.26 17.37
CA LYS A 164 12.30 -4.25 17.91
C LYS A 164 11.29 -3.67 16.90
N ARG A 165 11.52 -3.76 15.59
CA ARG A 165 10.76 -3.04 14.54
C ARG A 165 9.68 -3.84 13.79
N SER A 166 9.38 -5.05 14.22
CA SER A 166 8.47 -5.94 13.49
C SER A 166 7.06 -5.40 13.23
N GLN A 167 6.52 -4.58 14.15
CA GLN A 167 5.16 -4.04 14.05
C GLN A 167 5.05 -2.89 13.03
N GLU A 168 6.07 -2.04 12.94
CA GLU A 168 6.11 -0.92 11.97
C GLU A 168 6.08 -1.41 10.53
N ILE A 169 6.74 -2.53 10.27
CA ILE A 169 6.79 -3.16 8.94
C ILE A 169 5.46 -3.78 8.54
N LEU A 170 4.76 -4.41 9.48
CA LEU A 170 3.39 -4.89 9.23
C LEU A 170 2.46 -3.77 8.82
N ASN A 171 2.52 -2.66 9.57
CA ASN A 171 1.72 -1.48 9.30
C ASN A 171 2.03 -0.92 7.90
N ASN A 172 3.31 -0.86 7.52
CA ASN A 172 3.73 -0.38 6.20
C ASN A 172 3.29 -1.33 5.07
N MET A 173 3.35 -2.65 5.27
CA MET A 173 2.88 -3.63 4.27
C MET A 173 1.36 -3.58 4.10
N GLU A 174 0.59 -3.41 5.16
CA GLU A 174 -0.86 -3.24 5.07
C GLU A 174 -1.21 -1.92 4.38
N LEU A 175 -0.51 -0.85 4.72
CA LEU A 175 -0.64 0.46 4.08
C LEU A 175 -0.37 0.39 2.58
N ASP A 176 0.70 -0.29 2.16
CA ASP A 176 1.04 -0.48 0.74
C ASP A 176 -0.01 -1.28 -0.03
N LYS A 177 -0.61 -2.30 0.60
CA LYS A 177 -1.73 -3.05 -0.01
C LYS A 177 -2.94 -2.16 -0.25
N ILE A 178 -3.32 -1.37 0.75
CA ILE A 178 -4.48 -0.47 0.65
C ILE A 178 -4.20 0.64 -0.36
N LYS A 179 -2.98 1.18 -0.38
CA LYS A 179 -2.53 2.14 -1.39
C LYS A 179 -2.65 1.57 -2.81
N LYS A 180 -2.18 0.34 -3.06
CA LYS A 180 -2.33 -0.33 -4.36
C LYS A 180 -3.80 -0.50 -4.74
N LEU A 181 -4.64 -0.87 -3.79
CA LEU A 181 -6.09 -0.99 -4.00
C LEU A 181 -6.71 0.36 -4.39
N LEU A 182 -6.35 1.45 -3.73
CA LEU A 182 -6.82 2.80 -4.05
C LEU A 182 -6.32 3.25 -5.43
N VAL A 183 -5.04 3.06 -5.73
CA VAL A 183 -4.47 3.44 -7.03
C VAL A 183 -5.14 2.70 -8.18
N GLY A 184 -5.43 1.40 -8.02
CA GLY A 184 -6.10 0.60 -9.05
C GLY A 184 -7.58 0.92 -9.25
N ASN A 185 -8.28 1.43 -8.21
CA ASN A 185 -9.72 1.65 -8.23
C ASN A 185 -10.13 3.14 -8.14
N HIS A 186 -9.21 4.06 -7.90
CA HIS A 186 -9.43 5.49 -7.65
C HIS A 186 -10.35 5.80 -6.45
N ASN A 187 -11.25 4.91 -6.06
CA ASN A 187 -12.21 5.08 -4.97
C ASN A 187 -12.12 3.92 -3.99
N LEU A 188 -12.11 4.24 -2.70
CA LEU A 188 -11.99 3.26 -1.62
C LEU A 188 -12.93 3.61 -0.47
N ILE A 189 -13.62 2.62 0.08
CA ILE A 189 -14.32 2.72 1.35
C ILE A 189 -13.56 1.91 2.42
N LEU A 190 -13.23 2.57 3.52
CA LEU A 190 -12.72 1.93 4.72
C LEU A 190 -13.89 1.69 5.68
N THR A 191 -14.23 0.42 5.92
CA THR A 191 -15.28 0.01 6.85
C THR A 191 -14.69 -0.56 8.13
N GLY A 192 -15.51 -0.77 9.13
CA GLY A 192 -15.15 -1.46 10.36
C GLY A 192 -15.81 -0.86 11.59
N ALA A 193 -15.55 -1.52 12.73
CA ALA A 193 -16.08 -1.11 14.02
C ALA A 193 -15.65 0.31 14.44
N PRO A 194 -16.37 0.97 15.33
CA PRO A 194 -15.97 2.27 15.87
C PRO A 194 -14.61 2.23 16.54
N GLY A 195 -13.83 3.29 16.35
CA GLY A 195 -12.53 3.42 17.00
C GLY A 195 -11.39 2.56 16.42
N THR A 196 -11.58 1.93 15.26
CA THR A 196 -10.53 1.15 14.59
C THR A 196 -9.50 2.00 13.84
N GLY A 197 -9.65 3.35 13.82
CA GLY A 197 -8.68 4.25 13.21
C GLY A 197 -8.83 4.42 11.69
N LYS A 198 -10.03 4.24 11.13
CA LYS A 198 -10.32 4.39 9.69
C LYS A 198 -9.88 5.74 9.13
N THR A 199 -10.28 6.83 9.76
CA THR A 199 -9.93 8.21 9.35
C THR A 199 -8.43 8.48 9.43
N TYR A 200 -7.77 7.94 10.47
CA TYR A 200 -6.31 7.99 10.60
C TYR A 200 -5.64 7.22 9.45
N MET A 201 -6.13 6.02 9.13
CA MET A 201 -5.62 5.21 8.01
C MET A 201 -5.79 5.94 6.67
N ALA A 202 -6.94 6.60 6.44
CA ALA A 202 -7.17 7.38 5.23
C ALA A 202 -6.13 8.49 5.06
N LYS A 203 -5.77 9.21 6.14
CA LYS A 203 -4.71 10.22 6.13
C LYS A 203 -3.34 9.60 5.85
N LYS A 204 -3.00 8.50 6.52
CA LYS A 204 -1.72 7.79 6.30
C LYS A 204 -1.56 7.26 4.87
N ILE A 205 -2.65 6.80 4.24
CA ILE A 205 -2.65 6.41 2.81
C ILE A 205 -2.32 7.61 1.93
N ALA A 206 -2.96 8.76 2.16
CA ALA A 206 -2.70 9.99 1.40
C ALA A 206 -1.24 10.47 1.57
N GLU A 207 -0.72 10.48 2.80
CA GLU A 207 0.68 10.80 3.10
C GLU A 207 1.65 9.83 2.39
N ALA A 208 1.39 8.53 2.45
CA ALA A 208 2.21 7.50 1.79
C ALA A 208 2.17 7.58 0.25
N MET A 209 1.14 8.22 -0.32
CA MET A 209 1.07 8.54 -1.74
C MET A 209 1.82 9.83 -2.10
N GLY A 210 2.28 10.61 -1.13
CA GLY A 210 2.78 11.97 -1.34
C GLY A 210 1.68 12.90 -1.88
N ALA A 211 0.43 12.62 -1.54
CA ALA A 211 -0.74 13.33 -2.06
C ALA A 211 -1.02 14.63 -1.28
N GLU A 212 -1.56 15.63 -1.99
CA GLU A 212 -2.35 16.66 -1.32
C GLU A 212 -3.69 16.04 -0.92
N TRP A 213 -4.16 16.35 0.29
CA TRP A 213 -5.42 15.79 0.74
C TRP A 213 -6.31 16.80 1.45
N LYS A 214 -7.62 16.56 1.34
CA LYS A 214 -8.65 17.33 2.03
C LYS A 214 -9.63 16.39 2.69
N LEU A 215 -10.04 16.71 3.92
CA LEU A 215 -11.01 15.92 4.67
C LEU A 215 -12.29 16.73 4.86
N VAL A 216 -13.42 16.08 4.61
CA VAL A 216 -14.75 16.55 4.97
C VAL A 216 -15.47 15.45 5.74
N GLN A 217 -16.42 15.85 6.59
CA GLN A 217 -17.29 14.92 7.28
C GLN A 217 -18.71 15.09 6.77
N PHE A 218 -19.35 13.98 6.34
CA PHE A 218 -20.74 14.03 5.98
C PHE A 218 -21.64 14.01 7.22
N HIS A 219 -22.76 14.68 7.13
CA HIS A 219 -23.82 14.75 8.13
C HIS A 219 -25.18 14.84 7.42
N PRO A 220 -26.33 14.60 8.11
CA PRO A 220 -27.63 14.55 7.44
C PRO A 220 -28.05 15.80 6.65
N SER A 221 -27.50 16.95 7.01
CA SER A 221 -27.76 18.22 6.30
C SER A 221 -26.70 18.59 5.26
N TYR A 222 -25.74 17.70 4.97
CA TYR A 222 -24.73 17.92 3.94
C TYR A 222 -25.34 17.70 2.57
N ASP A 223 -25.17 18.63 1.64
CA ASP A 223 -25.86 18.59 0.36
C ASP A 223 -24.95 18.91 -0.86
N TYR A 224 -25.57 18.92 -2.04
CA TYR A 224 -24.92 19.25 -3.31
C TYR A 224 -24.25 20.62 -3.31
N THR A 225 -24.87 21.60 -2.61
CA THR A 225 -24.36 22.99 -2.61
C THR A 225 -23.08 23.14 -1.81
N ASP A 226 -22.85 22.28 -0.82
CA ASP A 226 -21.61 22.23 -0.06
C ASP A 226 -20.52 21.46 -0.81
N PHE A 227 -20.90 20.45 -1.58
CA PHE A 227 -19.99 19.51 -2.20
C PHE A 227 -19.56 19.92 -3.62
N VAL A 228 -20.52 20.21 -4.49
CA VAL A 228 -20.29 20.48 -5.92
C VAL A 228 -20.32 21.98 -6.21
N GLU A 229 -21.46 22.62 -6.11
CA GLU A 229 -21.62 24.07 -6.31
C GLU A 229 -22.99 24.53 -5.84
N GLY A 230 -23.10 25.78 -5.48
CA GLY A 230 -24.36 26.35 -5.03
C GLY A 230 -24.40 27.87 -5.12
N LEU A 231 -25.64 28.43 -4.99
CA LEU A 231 -25.83 29.85 -4.86
C LEU A 231 -25.67 30.26 -3.40
N ARG A 232 -24.77 31.22 -3.15
CA ARG A 232 -24.55 31.77 -1.81
C ARG A 232 -25.00 33.23 -1.77
N PRO A 233 -25.70 33.68 -0.71
CA PRO A 233 -26.09 35.06 -0.57
C PRO A 233 -24.84 35.94 -0.45
N MET A 234 -24.86 37.05 -1.19
CA MET A 234 -23.83 38.09 -1.10
C MET A 234 -24.48 39.45 -0.94
N LYS A 235 -23.82 40.35 -0.20
CA LYS A 235 -24.23 41.74 -0.09
C LYS A 235 -23.34 42.59 -0.99
N LYS A 236 -23.91 43.25 -1.99
CA LYS A 236 -23.20 44.16 -2.88
C LYS A 236 -23.93 45.48 -2.85
N GLU A 237 -23.29 46.58 -2.42
CA GLU A 237 -23.85 47.93 -2.37
C GLU A 237 -25.23 48.03 -1.71
N ASP A 238 -25.40 47.39 -0.52
CA ASP A 238 -26.66 47.29 0.24
C ASP A 238 -27.80 46.46 -0.42
N GLN A 239 -27.57 45.84 -1.57
CA GLN A 239 -28.54 44.90 -2.15
C GLN A 239 -28.15 43.46 -1.86
N LEU A 240 -29.13 42.63 -1.52
CA LEU A 240 -28.98 41.20 -1.36
C LEU A 240 -28.96 40.53 -2.76
N GLY A 241 -27.88 39.90 -3.12
CA GLY A 241 -27.74 39.13 -4.34
C GLY A 241 -27.36 37.68 -4.07
N PHE A 242 -27.24 36.90 -5.12
CA PHE A 242 -26.72 35.53 -5.05
C PHE A 242 -25.52 35.40 -5.99
N GLU A 243 -24.48 34.71 -5.53
CA GLU A 243 -23.30 34.37 -6.31
C GLU A 243 -23.14 32.85 -6.34
N ARG A 244 -22.81 32.32 -7.53
CA ARG A 244 -22.43 30.92 -7.64
C ARG A 244 -21.04 30.72 -7.03
N LYS A 245 -20.92 29.74 -6.11
CA LYS A 245 -19.64 29.30 -5.55
C LYS A 245 -19.45 27.83 -5.77
N ASP A 246 -18.20 27.44 -6.07
CA ASP A 246 -17.82 26.04 -6.10
C ASP A 246 -17.91 25.46 -4.69
N GLY A 247 -18.46 24.25 -4.60
CA GLY A 247 -18.42 23.43 -3.41
C GLY A 247 -17.01 22.88 -3.17
N VAL A 248 -16.81 22.29 -2.00
CA VAL A 248 -15.49 21.87 -1.53
C VAL A 248 -14.81 20.86 -2.45
N PHE A 249 -15.57 19.95 -3.07
CA PHE A 249 -15.04 18.92 -3.96
C PHE A 249 -14.68 19.47 -5.35
N LYS A 250 -15.55 20.30 -5.93
CA LYS A 250 -15.27 20.96 -7.23
C LYS A 250 -14.05 21.87 -7.14
N ALA A 251 -13.93 22.65 -6.07
CA ALA A 251 -12.74 23.47 -5.81
C ALA A 251 -11.47 22.62 -5.68
N PHE A 252 -11.52 21.48 -4.96
CA PHE A 252 -10.43 20.55 -4.84
C PHE A 252 -10.02 19.92 -6.20
N CYS A 253 -10.96 19.61 -7.06
CA CYS A 253 -10.68 19.13 -8.42
C CYS A 253 -10.01 20.21 -9.27
N LYS A 254 -10.33 21.50 -9.10
CA LYS A 254 -9.61 22.61 -9.75
C LYS A 254 -8.17 22.70 -9.28
N GLU A 255 -7.93 22.59 -7.97
CA GLU A 255 -6.59 22.55 -7.42
C GLU A 255 -5.76 21.39 -7.99
N ALA A 256 -6.37 20.22 -8.16
CA ALA A 256 -5.72 19.04 -8.74
C ALA A 256 -5.30 19.24 -10.21
N LEU A 257 -6.08 19.97 -10.98
CA LEU A 257 -5.75 20.34 -12.37
C LEU A 257 -4.70 21.48 -12.45
N SER A 258 -4.71 22.37 -11.48
CA SER A 258 -3.76 23.49 -11.37
C SER A 258 -2.40 23.07 -10.81
N SER A 259 -2.27 21.82 -10.37
CA SER A 259 -1.01 21.28 -9.83
C SER A 259 0.11 21.46 -10.85
N PRO A 260 1.23 22.08 -10.50
CA PRO A 260 2.24 22.46 -11.47
C PRO A 260 2.76 21.21 -12.18
N ARG A 261 2.59 21.17 -13.49
CA ARG A 261 3.44 20.36 -14.36
C ARG A 261 4.88 20.72 -13.98
N LEU A 262 5.76 19.74 -13.92
CA LEU A 262 7.18 20.03 -13.68
C LEU A 262 7.57 21.24 -14.52
N GLN A 263 7.92 22.36 -13.86
CA GLN A 263 8.38 23.54 -14.55
C GLN A 263 9.62 23.16 -15.36
N PRO A 264 9.86 23.74 -16.53
CA PRO A 264 11.03 23.45 -17.36
C PRO A 264 12.34 23.36 -16.56
N LYS A 265 12.51 24.22 -15.57
CA LYS A 265 13.67 24.23 -14.67
C LYS A 265 13.74 22.97 -13.80
N GLN A 266 12.62 22.53 -13.22
CA GLN A 266 12.55 21.32 -12.39
C GLN A 266 12.76 20.06 -13.21
N ALA A 267 12.25 20.02 -14.45
CA ALA A 267 12.47 18.93 -15.39
C ALA A 267 13.95 18.79 -15.77
N LEU A 268 14.64 19.92 -15.99
CA LEU A 268 16.08 19.95 -16.25
C LEU A 268 16.89 19.49 -15.03
N GLU A 269 16.55 19.90 -13.83
CA GLU A 269 17.17 19.47 -12.57
C GLU A 269 16.99 17.96 -12.34
N GLN A 270 15.77 17.44 -12.55
CA GLN A 270 15.51 16.02 -12.43
C GLN A 270 16.27 15.19 -13.48
N PHE A 271 16.35 15.67 -14.72
CA PHE A 271 17.16 15.07 -15.78
C PHE A 271 18.64 14.98 -15.39
N LYS A 272 19.22 16.07 -14.84
CA LYS A 272 20.61 16.08 -14.35
C LYS A 272 20.82 15.09 -13.19
N LYS A 273 19.86 15.00 -12.28
CA LYS A 273 19.90 14.04 -11.17
C LYS A 273 19.87 12.59 -11.68
N ASP A 274 19.03 12.29 -12.65
CA ASP A 274 18.95 10.97 -13.26
C ASP A 274 20.25 10.63 -14.04
N LEU A 275 20.83 11.61 -14.74
CA LEU A 275 22.12 11.45 -15.42
C LEU A 275 23.29 11.17 -14.45
N SER A 276 23.24 11.72 -13.24
CA SER A 276 24.30 11.48 -12.22
C SER A 276 24.29 10.06 -11.66
N VAL A 277 23.16 9.34 -11.77
CA VAL A 277 22.95 7.98 -11.25
C VAL A 277 23.03 6.92 -12.36
N SER A 278 22.74 7.31 -13.60
CA SER A 278 22.64 6.43 -14.77
C SER A 278 23.92 6.39 -15.59
N GLN A 279 24.11 5.31 -16.37
CA GLN A 279 25.12 5.28 -17.44
C GLN A 279 24.80 6.34 -18.50
N PRO A 280 25.78 6.75 -19.37
CA PRO A 280 25.53 7.71 -20.42
C PRO A 280 24.28 7.37 -21.24
N ILE A 281 23.42 8.36 -21.49
CA ILE A 281 22.15 8.18 -22.21
C ILE A 281 22.37 8.48 -23.70
N GLU A 282 21.87 7.60 -24.59
CA GLU A 282 21.85 7.85 -26.02
C GLU A 282 20.48 8.36 -26.47
N ILE A 283 20.47 9.48 -27.18
CA ILE A 283 19.25 10.10 -27.73
C ILE A 283 19.40 10.40 -29.23
N SER A 284 18.28 10.58 -29.92
CA SER A 284 18.27 11.03 -31.29
C SER A 284 18.52 12.54 -31.41
N CYS A 285 19.26 12.96 -32.43
CA CYS A 285 19.52 14.37 -32.70
C CYS A 285 18.25 15.05 -33.24
N PHE A 286 17.93 16.25 -32.79
CA PHE A 286 16.73 17.02 -33.14
C PHE A 286 16.58 17.24 -34.66
N ARG A 287 17.66 17.61 -35.35
CA ARG A 287 17.64 17.89 -36.80
C ARG A 287 17.71 16.65 -37.69
N ASN A 288 18.17 15.54 -37.14
CA ASN A 288 18.30 14.27 -37.87
C ASN A 288 18.13 13.09 -36.93
N SER A 289 16.96 12.51 -36.89
CA SER A 289 16.61 11.40 -36.01
C SER A 289 17.45 10.12 -36.22
N ALA A 290 18.07 9.98 -37.40
CA ALA A 290 18.99 8.87 -37.67
C ALA A 290 20.36 9.03 -36.98
N ARG A 291 20.74 10.27 -36.63
CA ARG A 291 21.95 10.54 -35.87
C ARG A 291 21.67 10.41 -34.39
N LYS A 292 22.52 9.64 -33.69
CA LYS A 292 22.47 9.49 -32.22
C LYS A 292 23.59 10.29 -31.57
N ILE A 293 23.30 10.84 -30.43
CA ILE A 293 24.25 11.55 -29.57
C ILE A 293 24.18 10.94 -28.18
N ARG A 294 25.34 10.87 -27.51
CA ARG A 294 25.47 10.40 -26.15
C ARG A 294 25.57 11.59 -25.21
N ILE A 295 24.86 11.54 -24.09
CA ILE A 295 24.80 12.60 -23.10
C ILE A 295 25.32 12.05 -21.77
N GLN A 296 26.15 12.83 -21.09
CA GLN A 296 26.60 12.57 -19.72
C GLN A 296 26.89 13.87 -18.98
N LEU A 297 27.02 13.83 -17.65
CA LEU A 297 27.54 14.94 -16.85
C LEU A 297 29.06 14.78 -16.71
N ASN A 298 29.76 15.91 -16.77
CA ASN A 298 31.15 15.95 -16.33
C ASN A 298 31.24 16.12 -14.79
N ASP A 299 32.45 16.07 -14.24
CA ASP A 299 32.74 16.20 -12.81
C ASP A 299 32.23 17.53 -12.19
N LYS A 300 31.99 18.55 -13.00
CA LYS A 300 31.44 19.85 -12.60
C LYS A 300 29.91 19.91 -12.74
N GLY A 301 29.23 18.81 -13.09
CA GLY A 301 27.79 18.76 -13.28
C GLY A 301 27.28 19.44 -14.55
N THR A 302 28.16 19.71 -15.54
CA THR A 302 27.79 20.29 -16.84
C THR A 302 27.38 19.20 -17.82
N ILE A 303 26.29 19.43 -18.57
CA ILE A 303 25.84 18.50 -19.61
C ILE A 303 26.81 18.49 -20.78
N LYS A 304 27.39 17.33 -21.05
CA LYS A 304 28.26 17.05 -22.19
C LYS A 304 27.55 16.18 -23.22
N VAL A 305 27.73 16.53 -24.48
CA VAL A 305 27.18 15.82 -25.64
C VAL A 305 28.28 15.26 -26.50
N TYR A 306 28.23 14.00 -26.82
CA TYR A 306 29.18 13.26 -27.66
C TYR A 306 28.44 12.70 -28.89
N PRO A 307 28.69 13.22 -30.09
CA PRO A 307 28.22 12.58 -31.30
C PRO A 307 28.88 11.20 -31.48
N ILE A 308 28.10 10.17 -31.79
CA ILE A 308 28.58 8.76 -31.79
C ILE A 308 29.74 8.52 -32.76
N ASN A 309 29.88 9.36 -33.79
CA ASN A 309 30.94 9.23 -34.82
C ASN A 309 31.92 10.43 -34.81
N SER A 310 32.14 11.08 -33.68
CA SER A 310 33.06 12.21 -33.53
C SER A 310 34.37 11.79 -32.90
N GLU A 311 35.49 12.23 -33.45
CA GLU A 311 36.85 12.02 -32.91
C GLU A 311 37.16 12.93 -31.70
N LYS A 312 36.21 13.79 -31.29
CA LYS A 312 36.41 14.74 -30.20
C LYS A 312 36.20 14.05 -28.83
N GLU A 313 37.29 13.69 -28.18
CA GLU A 313 37.29 13.00 -26.88
C GLU A 313 36.61 13.79 -25.76
N ASP A 314 36.74 15.13 -25.72
CA ASP A 314 36.19 15.99 -24.67
C ASP A 314 34.69 16.32 -24.81
N GLY A 315 34.03 15.91 -25.89
CA GLY A 315 32.65 16.22 -26.21
C GLY A 315 32.37 17.73 -26.35
N TYR A 316 31.11 18.08 -26.47
CA TYR A 316 30.63 19.47 -26.57
C TYR A 316 29.86 19.87 -25.32
N ASN A 317 30.05 21.10 -24.83
CA ASN A 317 29.21 21.64 -23.76
C ASN A 317 27.80 21.90 -24.29
N CYS A 318 26.77 21.43 -23.58
CA CYS A 318 25.39 21.78 -23.84
C CYS A 318 24.96 22.84 -22.81
N SER A 319 24.61 24.02 -23.32
CA SER A 319 24.20 25.15 -22.47
C SER A 319 22.86 24.85 -21.79
N GLU A 320 22.86 24.80 -20.45
CA GLU A 320 21.62 24.61 -19.67
C GLU A 320 20.64 25.78 -19.87
N LYS A 321 21.16 27.00 -20.07
CA LYS A 321 20.35 28.18 -20.38
C LYS A 321 19.59 27.99 -21.69
N ASP A 322 20.25 27.48 -22.73
CA ASP A 322 19.64 27.29 -24.05
C ASP A 322 18.67 26.11 -24.05
N VAL A 323 18.97 25.03 -23.30
CA VAL A 323 18.01 23.95 -23.04
C VAL A 323 16.76 24.50 -22.34
N LEU A 324 16.93 25.33 -21.32
CA LEU A 324 15.81 25.92 -20.58
C LEU A 324 14.99 26.89 -21.47
N THR A 325 15.65 27.72 -22.28
CA THR A 325 14.98 28.57 -23.26
C THR A 325 14.13 27.73 -24.22
N TYR A 326 14.71 26.66 -24.78
CA TYR A 326 13.97 25.75 -25.65
C TYR A 326 12.77 25.09 -24.96
N LEU A 327 12.94 24.63 -23.73
CA LEU A 327 11.85 24.03 -22.94
C LEU A 327 10.72 25.01 -22.64
N THR A 328 11.04 26.30 -22.52
CA THR A 328 10.08 27.35 -22.11
C THR A 328 9.37 27.96 -23.31
N THR A 329 10.12 28.30 -24.38
CA THR A 329 9.60 29.07 -25.53
C THR A 329 9.55 28.29 -26.84
N GLY A 330 10.24 27.15 -26.92
CA GLY A 330 10.45 26.41 -28.18
C GLY A 330 11.50 27.04 -29.11
N GLU A 331 12.09 28.18 -28.69
CA GLU A 331 13.09 28.91 -29.52
C GLU A 331 14.49 28.36 -29.29
N TYR A 332 15.29 28.32 -30.38
CA TYR A 332 16.69 27.91 -30.35
C TYR A 332 17.48 28.62 -31.45
N ASN A 333 18.80 28.77 -31.27
CA ASN A 333 19.67 29.35 -32.26
C ASN A 333 19.83 28.40 -33.48
N LYS A 334 19.37 28.81 -34.65
CA LYS A 334 19.32 27.98 -35.86
C LYS A 334 20.70 27.78 -36.50
N GLU A 335 21.66 28.65 -36.23
CA GLU A 335 22.94 28.65 -36.97
C GLU A 335 24.01 27.77 -36.30
N HIS A 336 24.04 27.66 -34.99
CA HIS A 336 25.16 27.07 -34.27
C HIS A 336 24.82 25.93 -33.27
N ASP A 337 23.54 25.67 -32.99
CA ASP A 337 23.24 24.81 -31.89
C ASP A 337 22.15 23.76 -32.16
N THR A 338 22.59 22.53 -32.29
CA THR A 338 21.72 21.36 -32.50
C THR A 338 21.49 20.59 -31.19
N TYR A 339 22.38 20.74 -30.21
CA TYR A 339 22.39 19.93 -29.01
C TYR A 339 21.38 20.36 -27.95
N PRO A 340 21.21 21.64 -27.60
CA PRO A 340 20.19 22.07 -26.65
C PRO A 340 18.77 21.69 -27.06
N PRO A 341 18.32 21.85 -28.31
CA PRO A 341 17.03 21.32 -28.76
C PRO A 341 16.91 19.80 -28.68
N SER A 342 18.00 19.05 -28.96
CA SER A 342 18.00 17.59 -28.85
C SER A 342 17.80 17.12 -27.40
N VAL A 343 18.54 17.74 -26.47
CA VAL A 343 18.41 17.52 -25.04
C VAL A 343 17.02 17.97 -24.56
N GLY A 344 16.58 19.15 -25.02
CA GLY A 344 15.27 19.72 -24.69
C GLY A 344 14.10 18.82 -25.13
N GLU A 345 14.11 18.28 -26.36
CA GLU A 345 13.08 17.35 -26.83
C GLU A 345 13.07 16.05 -26.02
N TYR A 346 14.24 15.53 -25.66
CA TYR A 346 14.31 14.37 -24.77
C TYR A 346 13.73 14.68 -23.39
N ILE A 347 14.10 15.81 -22.79
CA ILE A 347 13.54 16.26 -21.50
C ILE A 347 12.04 16.49 -21.63
N LYS A 348 11.59 17.15 -22.68
CA LYS A 348 10.18 17.36 -22.97
C LYS A 348 9.42 16.05 -23.11
N GLY A 349 9.93 15.11 -23.90
CA GLY A 349 9.34 13.79 -24.07
C GLY A 349 9.33 12.93 -22.81
N LYS A 350 10.37 12.96 -21.99
CA LYS A 350 10.52 12.11 -20.82
C LYS A 350 10.01 12.76 -19.53
N TYR A 351 10.18 14.08 -19.37
CA TYR A 351 9.94 14.80 -18.12
C TYR A 351 8.84 15.87 -18.21
N LEU A 352 8.47 16.33 -19.43
CA LEU A 352 7.43 17.34 -19.63
C LEU A 352 6.22 16.82 -20.43
N VAL A 353 6.43 15.92 -21.40
CA VAL A 353 5.34 15.26 -22.17
C VAL A 353 5.01 13.90 -21.57
N ASN A 354 6.01 13.18 -21.05
CA ASN A 354 5.87 12.03 -20.17
C ASN A 354 6.07 12.41 -18.68
N ALA A 355 6.08 13.68 -18.34
CA ALA A 355 5.61 14.21 -17.08
C ALA A 355 4.07 14.31 -17.05
N VAL A 356 3.51 13.28 -17.58
CA VAL A 356 2.82 12.24 -16.88
C VAL A 356 3.81 11.35 -16.08
N ALA A 357 4.81 11.88 -15.42
CA ALA A 357 5.08 11.61 -14.02
C ALA A 357 3.73 11.84 -13.38
N SER A 358 3.06 10.79 -12.94
CA SER A 358 1.66 10.80 -12.50
C SER A 358 1.35 12.12 -11.82
N PRO A 359 0.40 12.95 -12.33
CA PRO A 359 0.20 14.28 -11.79
C PRO A 359 0.07 14.10 -10.29
N LYS A 360 0.68 15.00 -9.49
CA LYS A 360 0.70 14.88 -8.03
C LYS A 360 -0.65 14.33 -7.58
N PRO A 361 -0.70 13.22 -6.83
CA PRO A 361 -1.97 12.64 -6.44
C PRO A 361 -2.69 13.57 -5.46
N TYR A 362 -4.00 13.64 -5.60
CA TYR A 362 -4.92 14.38 -4.75
C TYR A 362 -5.90 13.40 -4.12
N VAL A 363 -5.99 13.36 -2.80
CA VAL A 363 -6.85 12.43 -2.07
C VAL A 363 -7.95 13.21 -1.35
N PHE A 364 -9.20 13.01 -1.74
CA PHE A 364 -10.36 13.56 -1.07
C PHE A 364 -10.89 12.55 -0.06
N ILE A 365 -10.88 12.90 1.22
CA ILE A 365 -11.31 12.02 2.31
C ILE A 365 -12.70 12.46 2.76
N ILE A 366 -13.67 11.53 2.73
CA ILE A 366 -15.03 11.74 3.19
C ILE A 366 -15.24 10.88 4.44
N ASP A 367 -15.22 11.52 5.60
CA ASP A 367 -15.47 10.83 6.87
C ASP A 367 -16.99 10.64 7.06
N GLU A 368 -17.38 9.46 7.59
CA GLU A 368 -18.79 9.08 7.77
C GLU A 368 -19.61 9.23 6.47
N ILE A 369 -19.09 8.71 5.35
CA ILE A 369 -19.67 8.91 4.01
C ILE A 369 -21.15 8.47 3.93
N ASN A 370 -21.55 7.50 4.74
CA ASN A 370 -22.91 6.99 4.80
C ASN A 370 -23.88 7.87 5.62
N ARG A 371 -23.42 8.92 6.32
CA ARG A 371 -24.31 9.83 7.09
C ARG A 371 -25.02 10.87 6.24
N GLY A 372 -24.65 11.02 4.97
CA GLY A 372 -25.35 11.88 4.01
C GLY A 372 -26.01 11.07 2.90
N GLU A 373 -27.03 11.65 2.27
CA GLU A 373 -27.65 11.08 1.06
C GLU A 373 -26.68 11.18 -0.13
N ILE A 374 -25.82 10.17 -0.32
CA ILE A 374 -24.71 10.19 -1.28
C ILE A 374 -25.18 10.53 -2.70
N SER A 375 -26.28 9.94 -3.15
CA SER A 375 -26.86 10.19 -4.48
C SER A 375 -27.26 11.64 -4.68
N LYS A 376 -27.76 12.31 -3.64
CA LYS A 376 -28.15 13.71 -3.65
C LYS A 376 -26.93 14.65 -3.58
N ILE A 377 -25.94 14.29 -2.77
CA ILE A 377 -24.69 15.06 -2.61
C ILE A 377 -23.87 15.06 -3.89
N PHE A 378 -23.72 13.90 -4.53
CA PHE A 378 -22.94 13.75 -5.76
C PHE A 378 -23.72 14.18 -7.02
N GLY A 379 -25.04 14.08 -7.01
CA GLY A 379 -25.88 14.46 -8.17
C GLY A 379 -25.38 13.81 -9.48
N GLU A 380 -25.23 14.61 -10.51
CA GLU A 380 -24.75 14.18 -11.83
C GLU A 380 -23.31 13.66 -11.83
N LEU A 381 -22.50 13.97 -10.81
CA LEU A 381 -21.15 13.43 -10.64
C LEU A 381 -21.14 11.91 -10.42
N PHE A 382 -22.30 11.34 -10.14
CA PHE A 382 -22.47 9.90 -10.01
C PHE A 382 -21.87 9.12 -11.20
N TYR A 383 -21.94 9.71 -12.41
CA TYR A 383 -21.31 9.20 -13.62
C TYR A 383 -19.77 9.31 -13.55
N SER A 384 -19.26 10.49 -13.20
CA SER A 384 -17.83 10.82 -13.22
C SER A 384 -17.02 10.15 -12.08
N VAL A 385 -17.70 9.68 -11.01
CA VAL A 385 -17.05 8.93 -9.91
C VAL A 385 -16.55 7.57 -10.38
N ASP A 386 -17.19 6.96 -11.37
CA ASP A 386 -16.75 5.67 -11.90
C ASP A 386 -15.30 5.73 -12.40
N PRO A 387 -14.41 4.81 -11.99
CA PRO A 387 -13.01 4.80 -12.41
C PRO A 387 -12.82 4.83 -13.94
N GLY A 388 -13.73 4.21 -14.69
CA GLY A 388 -13.71 4.18 -16.15
C GLY A 388 -14.01 5.53 -16.81
N TYR A 389 -14.60 6.47 -16.07
CA TYR A 389 -15.04 7.78 -16.55
C TYR A 389 -14.32 8.95 -15.88
N ARG A 390 -13.09 8.75 -15.43
CA ARG A 390 -12.22 9.83 -14.93
C ARG A 390 -11.71 10.70 -16.08
N GLY A 391 -11.46 11.97 -15.82
CA GLY A 391 -10.99 12.94 -16.82
C GLY A 391 -12.10 13.39 -17.78
N GLU A 392 -11.72 13.95 -18.91
CA GLU A 392 -12.59 14.56 -19.94
C GLU A 392 -13.73 13.64 -20.43
N LYS A 393 -13.52 12.33 -20.48
CA LYS A 393 -14.55 11.35 -20.88
C LYS A 393 -15.70 11.20 -19.91
N GLY A 394 -15.52 11.64 -18.69
CA GLY A 394 -16.57 11.65 -17.66
C GLY A 394 -17.20 13.03 -17.43
N LYS A 395 -17.07 13.95 -18.38
CA LYS A 395 -17.59 15.31 -18.29
C LYS A 395 -19.11 15.33 -18.19
N VAL A 396 -19.61 16.11 -17.25
CA VAL A 396 -21.04 16.34 -17.00
C VAL A 396 -21.33 17.83 -16.90
N MET A 397 -22.58 18.19 -17.18
CA MET A 397 -23.06 19.57 -16.97
C MET A 397 -23.64 19.66 -15.58
N THR A 398 -23.10 20.57 -14.75
CA THR A 398 -23.56 20.78 -13.38
C THR A 398 -24.84 21.63 -13.33
N GLN A 399 -25.57 21.63 -12.20
CA GLN A 399 -26.84 22.34 -12.05
C GLN A 399 -26.74 23.83 -12.39
N TYR A 400 -25.64 24.47 -12.06
CA TYR A 400 -25.38 25.91 -12.31
C TYR A 400 -24.34 26.15 -13.40
N GLN A 401 -24.21 25.22 -14.37
CA GLN A 401 -23.24 25.31 -15.45
C GLN A 401 -23.36 26.61 -16.28
N ASN A 402 -24.58 27.10 -16.46
CA ASN A 402 -24.87 28.36 -17.15
C ASN A 402 -24.30 29.61 -16.46
N LEU A 403 -23.93 29.51 -15.19
CA LEU A 403 -23.33 30.59 -14.40
C LEU A 403 -21.81 30.44 -14.24
N VAL A 404 -21.21 29.46 -14.89
CA VAL A 404 -19.77 29.23 -14.83
C VAL A 404 -19.07 30.25 -15.77
N PRO A 405 -18.10 31.05 -15.29
CA PRO A 405 -17.35 32.01 -16.10
C PRO A 405 -16.61 31.36 -17.26
N GLN A 406 -16.40 32.11 -18.36
CA GLN A 406 -15.73 31.58 -19.56
C GLN A 406 -14.25 31.24 -19.32
N ASP A 407 -13.61 31.89 -18.38
CA ASP A 407 -12.23 31.65 -17.96
C ASP A 407 -12.07 30.53 -16.91
N ASP A 408 -13.19 29.94 -16.49
CA ASP A 408 -13.17 28.83 -15.53
C ASP A 408 -12.71 27.52 -16.19
N THR A 409 -11.90 26.76 -15.48
CA THR A 409 -11.38 25.45 -15.91
C THR A 409 -12.52 24.48 -16.33
N PHE A 410 -13.67 24.59 -15.68
CA PHE A 410 -14.84 23.75 -15.93
C PHE A 410 -15.95 24.46 -16.71
N PHE A 411 -15.65 25.49 -17.48
CA PHE A 411 -16.62 26.20 -18.33
C PHE A 411 -17.36 25.27 -19.29
N SER A 412 -16.67 24.29 -19.88
CA SER A 412 -17.27 23.33 -20.82
C SER A 412 -17.88 22.09 -20.16
N GLY A 413 -18.03 22.10 -18.84
CA GLY A 413 -18.52 20.98 -18.03
C GLY A 413 -17.50 20.49 -17.02
N PHE A 414 -17.99 19.87 -15.94
CA PHE A 414 -17.20 19.38 -14.83
C PHE A 414 -16.85 17.90 -15.01
N TYR A 415 -15.63 17.52 -14.63
CA TYR A 415 -15.17 16.13 -14.54
C TYR A 415 -14.23 15.95 -13.34
N ILE A 416 -14.13 14.74 -12.84
CA ILE A 416 -13.18 14.41 -11.78
C ILE A 416 -11.83 14.06 -12.42
N PRO A 417 -10.74 14.80 -12.13
CA PRO A 417 -9.42 14.54 -12.69
C PRO A 417 -8.89 13.12 -12.40
N GLU A 418 -8.07 12.56 -13.30
CA GLU A 418 -7.51 11.21 -13.17
C GLU A 418 -6.57 11.06 -11.95
N ASN A 419 -5.95 12.16 -11.49
CA ASN A 419 -5.10 12.20 -10.30
C ASN A 419 -5.86 12.42 -8.98
N VAL A 420 -7.19 12.49 -9.02
CA VAL A 420 -8.05 12.62 -7.82
C VAL A 420 -8.53 11.25 -7.39
N TYR A 421 -8.22 10.92 -6.14
CA TYR A 421 -8.65 9.70 -5.46
C TYR A 421 -9.66 10.05 -4.37
N ILE A 422 -10.60 9.16 -4.10
CA ILE A 422 -11.62 9.35 -3.06
C ILE A 422 -11.51 8.23 -2.04
N ILE A 423 -11.40 8.59 -0.75
CA ILE A 423 -11.48 7.64 0.36
C ILE A 423 -12.68 8.01 1.22
N GLY A 424 -13.66 7.10 1.32
CA GLY A 424 -14.73 7.20 2.30
C GLY A 424 -14.43 6.37 3.55
N THR A 425 -14.85 6.84 4.73
CA THR A 425 -14.89 6.01 5.93
C THR A 425 -16.33 5.75 6.33
N MET A 426 -16.62 4.57 6.88
CA MET A 426 -17.96 4.17 7.28
C MET A 426 -17.90 3.29 8.54
N ASN A 427 -18.80 3.54 9.49
CA ASN A 427 -19.03 2.66 10.63
C ASN A 427 -20.08 1.60 10.28
N ASP A 428 -19.76 0.33 10.49
CA ASP A 428 -20.64 -0.79 10.11
C ASP A 428 -21.89 -0.91 11.02
N ILE A 429 -21.87 -0.28 12.19
CA ILE A 429 -22.96 -0.38 13.18
C ILE A 429 -24.04 0.72 13.08
N ASP A 430 -23.82 1.76 12.30
CA ASP A 430 -24.75 2.88 12.19
C ASP A 430 -26.04 2.44 11.46
N ARG A 431 -26.99 1.89 12.24
CA ARG A 431 -28.33 1.44 11.76
C ARG A 431 -29.26 2.58 11.36
N SER A 432 -28.96 3.80 11.83
CA SER A 432 -29.77 5.01 11.56
C SER A 432 -29.46 5.66 10.23
N VAL A 433 -28.54 5.09 9.47
CA VAL A 433 -28.03 5.66 8.23
C VAL A 433 -28.50 4.81 7.05
N GLU A 434 -28.89 5.46 5.97
CA GLU A 434 -29.28 4.78 4.74
C GLU A 434 -28.15 3.87 4.22
N SER A 435 -28.52 2.67 3.79
CA SER A 435 -27.58 1.79 3.12
C SER A 435 -27.10 2.45 1.83
N MET A 436 -25.78 2.54 1.64
CA MET A 436 -25.22 3.06 0.39
C MET A 436 -25.85 2.34 -0.81
N ASP A 437 -26.40 3.10 -1.77
CA ASP A 437 -26.98 2.61 -3.01
C ASP A 437 -26.02 1.64 -3.72
N PHE A 438 -26.56 0.54 -4.23
CA PHE A 438 -25.78 -0.48 -4.97
C PHE A 438 -25.02 0.11 -6.15
N ALA A 439 -25.58 1.10 -6.82
CA ALA A 439 -24.92 1.76 -7.94
C ALA A 439 -23.68 2.55 -7.49
N MET A 440 -23.70 3.16 -6.31
CA MET A 440 -22.53 3.81 -5.72
C MET A 440 -21.54 2.78 -5.17
N ARG A 441 -22.06 1.74 -4.51
CA ARG A 441 -21.26 0.69 -3.89
C ARG A 441 -20.29 0.04 -4.88
N ARG A 442 -20.72 -0.24 -6.11
CA ARG A 442 -19.89 -0.86 -7.17
C ARG A 442 -18.76 0.01 -7.68
N ARG A 443 -18.79 1.33 -7.44
CA ARG A 443 -17.77 2.30 -7.87
C ARG A 443 -16.62 2.45 -6.90
N PHE A 444 -16.72 1.79 -5.74
CA PHE A 444 -15.70 1.81 -4.71
C PHE A 444 -15.13 0.43 -4.46
N ALA A 445 -13.83 0.33 -4.27
CA ALA A 445 -13.23 -0.81 -3.60
C ALA A 445 -13.54 -0.73 -2.10
N TRP A 446 -13.60 -1.90 -1.43
CA TRP A 446 -13.97 -1.99 -0.02
C TRP A 446 -12.85 -2.66 0.76
N LYS A 447 -12.49 -2.06 1.88
CA LYS A 447 -11.50 -2.62 2.80
C LYS A 447 -11.98 -2.48 4.24
N GLU A 448 -12.14 -3.61 4.90
CA GLU A 448 -12.42 -3.64 6.34
C GLU A 448 -11.14 -3.37 7.14
N ILE A 449 -11.26 -2.48 8.13
CA ILE A 449 -10.25 -2.19 9.15
C ILE A 449 -10.76 -2.80 10.44
N THR A 450 -10.26 -3.98 10.79
CA THR A 450 -10.70 -4.71 11.97
C THR A 450 -10.10 -4.13 13.25
N ALA A 451 -10.73 -4.38 14.38
CA ALA A 451 -10.21 -3.99 15.69
C ALA A 451 -8.82 -4.61 15.96
N SER A 452 -8.61 -5.87 15.55
CA SER A 452 -7.33 -6.57 15.72
C SER A 452 -6.23 -6.05 14.80
N SER A 453 -6.55 -5.69 13.54
CA SER A 453 -5.53 -5.23 12.58
C SER A 453 -4.89 -3.90 12.98
N ARG A 454 -5.57 -3.07 13.80
CA ARG A 454 -5.09 -1.74 14.21
C ARG A 454 -4.78 -1.64 15.70
N GLN A 455 -4.59 -2.74 16.39
CA GLN A 455 -4.08 -2.78 17.75
C GLN A 455 -2.72 -2.10 17.91
N SER A 456 -1.92 -2.11 16.84
CA SER A 456 -0.63 -1.42 16.76
C SER A 456 -0.71 0.09 17.03
N MET A 457 -1.87 0.72 16.88
CA MET A 457 -2.08 2.11 17.26
C MET A 457 -1.69 2.38 18.73
N LEU A 458 -1.84 1.39 19.61
CA LEU A 458 -1.44 1.51 21.01
C LEU A 458 0.09 1.56 21.20
N ASP A 459 0.87 1.12 20.23
CA ASP A 459 2.34 1.18 20.24
C ASP A 459 2.87 2.51 19.69
N GLU A 460 2.07 3.24 18.93
CA GLU A 460 2.45 4.48 18.23
C GLU A 460 2.53 5.65 19.23
N GLY A 461 3.73 6.25 19.39
CA GLY A 461 3.94 7.34 20.36
C GLY A 461 3.07 8.56 20.10
N GLU A 462 2.90 8.93 18.81
CA GLU A 462 2.09 10.07 18.36
C GLU A 462 0.61 9.99 18.81
N ALA A 463 0.09 8.76 18.98
CA ALA A 463 -1.30 8.54 19.40
C ALA A 463 -1.58 8.94 20.86
N TRP A 464 -0.55 9.14 21.68
CA TRP A 464 -0.65 9.36 23.14
C TRP A 464 -0.45 10.80 23.58
N ASN A 465 -0.15 11.76 22.70
CA ASN A 465 0.07 13.15 23.06
C ASN A 465 1.00 13.30 24.30
N ASP A 466 2.19 12.69 24.23
CA ASP A 466 3.22 12.67 25.28
C ASP A 466 2.93 11.85 26.54
N ASN A 467 1.73 11.26 26.68
CA ASN A 467 1.32 10.46 27.84
C ASN A 467 1.37 8.94 27.57
N LYS A 468 2.34 8.47 26.80
CA LYS A 468 2.43 7.04 26.45
C LYS A 468 2.74 6.19 27.69
N PRO A 469 1.89 5.19 28.01
CA PRO A 469 2.12 4.24 29.10
C PRO A 469 3.32 3.32 28.82
N THR A 470 3.74 2.61 29.86
CA THR A 470 4.78 1.58 29.72
C THR A 470 4.33 0.44 28.80
N ASN A 471 5.27 -0.27 28.19
CA ASN A 471 4.97 -1.41 27.33
C ASN A 471 4.16 -2.51 28.03
N GLU A 472 4.36 -2.70 29.34
CA GLU A 472 3.59 -3.63 30.15
C GLU A 472 2.10 -3.24 30.23
N VAL A 473 1.83 -1.95 30.43
CA VAL A 473 0.46 -1.42 30.46
C VAL A 473 -0.18 -1.53 29.07
N ILE A 474 0.56 -1.23 28.01
CA ILE A 474 0.08 -1.40 26.62
C ILE A 474 -0.27 -2.85 26.34
N GLN A 475 0.53 -3.82 26.79
CA GLN A 475 0.21 -5.23 26.61
C GLN A 475 -1.06 -5.64 27.39
N LYS A 476 -1.21 -5.16 28.61
CA LYS A 476 -2.45 -5.36 29.38
C LYS A 476 -3.67 -4.76 28.68
N MET A 477 -3.53 -3.60 28.02
CA MET A 477 -4.61 -3.01 27.20
C MET A 477 -4.98 -3.91 26.02
N LYS A 478 -3.99 -4.42 25.30
CA LYS A 478 -4.22 -5.32 24.16
C LYS A 478 -4.95 -6.58 24.58
N ASN A 479 -4.55 -7.19 25.69
CA ASN A 479 -5.20 -8.39 26.22
C ASN A 479 -6.66 -8.09 26.62
N ARG A 480 -6.91 -7.00 27.37
CA ARG A 480 -8.25 -6.54 27.74
C ARG A 480 -9.13 -6.27 26.51
N MET A 481 -8.57 -5.59 25.50
CA MET A 481 -9.27 -5.31 24.24
C MET A 481 -9.63 -6.60 23.49
N ASN A 482 -8.70 -7.56 23.42
CA ASN A 482 -8.91 -8.83 22.73
C ASN A 482 -10.00 -9.65 23.43
N ASN A 483 -9.92 -9.78 24.76
CA ASN A 483 -10.87 -10.55 25.56
C ASN A 483 -12.28 -9.93 25.51
N LEU A 484 -12.37 -8.60 25.61
CA LEU A 484 -13.63 -7.88 25.45
C LEU A 484 -14.23 -8.12 24.05
N ASN A 485 -13.42 -7.98 22.98
CA ASN A 485 -13.85 -8.17 21.61
C ASN A 485 -14.22 -9.62 21.30
N ALA A 486 -13.52 -10.59 21.88
CA ALA A 486 -13.89 -12.00 21.80
C ALA A 486 -15.22 -12.29 22.52
N CYS A 487 -15.46 -11.65 23.67
CA CYS A 487 -16.72 -11.75 24.39
C CYS A 487 -17.89 -11.16 23.60
N ILE A 488 -17.71 -10.00 22.97
CA ILE A 488 -18.73 -9.34 22.13
C ILE A 488 -19.26 -10.29 21.04
N ILE A 489 -18.39 -11.11 20.44
CA ILE A 489 -18.76 -12.05 19.36
C ILE A 489 -18.92 -13.51 19.85
N ASP A 490 -19.11 -13.70 21.14
CA ASP A 490 -19.29 -15.02 21.77
C ASP A 490 -18.15 -16.04 21.55
N GLN A 491 -16.93 -15.59 21.35
CA GLN A 491 -15.72 -16.40 21.19
C GLN A 491 -14.86 -16.48 22.47
N TYR A 492 -15.18 -15.69 23.51
CA TYR A 492 -14.49 -15.70 24.77
C TYR A 492 -14.89 -16.93 25.61
N GLN A 493 -13.92 -17.74 26.01
CA GLN A 493 -14.12 -18.92 26.85
C GLN A 493 -13.86 -18.55 28.31
N SER A 494 -14.92 -18.46 29.10
CA SER A 494 -14.83 -18.38 30.58
C SER A 494 -15.19 -19.73 31.20
N SER A 495 -14.63 -20.05 32.36
CA SER A 495 -14.91 -21.25 33.13
C SER A 495 -16.39 -21.34 33.61
N THR A 496 -17.16 -20.26 33.49
CA THR A 496 -18.54 -20.11 33.99
C THR A 496 -19.61 -20.03 32.91
N ASN A 497 -19.25 -20.22 31.61
CA ASN A 497 -20.17 -20.00 30.49
C ASN A 497 -21.33 -21.01 30.44
N THR A 498 -22.55 -20.52 30.60
CA THR A 498 -23.76 -21.22 30.21
C THR A 498 -24.26 -20.71 28.87
N SER A 499 -24.94 -21.55 28.07
CA SER A 499 -25.46 -21.21 26.73
C SER A 499 -26.51 -20.08 26.74
N ARG A 500 -26.99 -19.65 27.92
CA ARG A 500 -27.98 -18.58 28.12
C ARG A 500 -27.36 -17.17 28.13
N ASP A 501 -26.03 -17.06 28.31
CA ASP A 501 -25.36 -15.79 28.56
C ASP A 501 -24.73 -15.17 27.30
N ARG A 502 -25.17 -15.56 26.11
CA ARG A 502 -24.62 -15.03 24.86
C ARG A 502 -24.86 -13.53 24.73
N ILE A 503 -23.80 -12.81 24.31
CA ILE A 503 -23.88 -11.39 23.99
C ILE A 503 -24.69 -11.20 22.70
N GLY A 504 -24.44 -12.04 21.68
CA GLY A 504 -25.22 -12.08 20.43
C GLY A 504 -24.93 -10.91 19.48
N LEU A 505 -23.80 -10.22 19.62
CA LEU A 505 -23.39 -9.14 18.75
C LEU A 505 -22.45 -9.66 17.65
N THR A 506 -22.32 -8.90 16.56
CA THR A 506 -21.45 -9.22 15.43
C THR A 506 -20.11 -8.49 15.54
N LYS A 507 -19.16 -8.82 14.67
CA LYS A 507 -17.85 -8.15 14.57
C LYS A 507 -17.95 -6.62 14.40
N ALA A 508 -19.04 -6.12 13.83
CA ALA A 508 -19.27 -4.69 13.67
C ALA A 508 -19.31 -3.92 14.99
N TYR A 509 -19.65 -4.60 16.10
CA TYR A 509 -19.74 -4.04 17.45
C TYR A 509 -18.45 -4.15 18.27
N GLN A 510 -17.37 -4.68 17.70
CA GLN A 510 -16.08 -4.72 18.38
C GLN A 510 -15.57 -3.31 18.70
N ILE A 511 -14.76 -3.20 19.74
CA ILE A 511 -14.20 -1.94 20.20
C ILE A 511 -12.80 -1.76 19.59
N GLY A 512 -12.58 -0.64 18.90
CA GLY A 512 -11.29 -0.32 18.34
C GLY A 512 -10.31 0.28 19.35
N ALA A 513 -9.02 0.25 18.99
CA ALA A 513 -7.92 0.69 19.84
C ALA A 513 -8.00 2.16 20.29
N SER A 514 -8.66 3.04 19.51
CA SER A 514 -8.78 4.46 19.87
C SER A 514 -9.56 4.71 21.18
N TYR A 515 -10.45 3.78 21.57
CA TYR A 515 -11.10 3.87 22.88
C TYR A 515 -10.10 3.63 24.01
N PHE A 516 -9.15 2.73 23.82
CA PHE A 516 -8.12 2.41 24.81
C PHE A 516 -7.05 3.51 24.94
N LEU A 517 -6.85 4.36 23.94
CA LEU A 517 -6.01 5.55 24.04
C LEU A 517 -6.52 6.53 25.12
N LYS A 518 -7.82 6.47 25.46
CA LYS A 518 -8.40 7.28 26.55
C LYS A 518 -7.83 6.95 27.93
N TYR A 519 -7.18 5.79 28.08
CA TYR A 519 -6.41 5.48 29.28
C TYR A 519 -5.40 6.57 29.66
N GLY A 520 -4.80 7.23 28.66
CA GLY A 520 -3.87 8.34 28.87
C GLY A 520 -4.48 9.54 29.64
N LEU A 521 -5.81 9.65 29.68
CA LEU A 521 -6.52 10.69 30.44
C LEU A 521 -6.62 10.37 31.94
N TYR A 522 -6.69 9.08 32.29
CA TYR A 522 -7.04 8.63 33.63
C TYR A 522 -5.91 7.88 34.35
N GLY A 523 -5.04 7.20 33.60
CA GLY A 523 -3.97 6.36 34.12
C GLY A 523 -4.45 5.04 34.76
N ASN A 524 -5.74 4.70 34.68
CA ASN A 524 -6.30 3.46 35.20
C ASN A 524 -7.39 2.88 34.31
N PHE A 525 -7.67 1.58 34.49
CA PHE A 525 -8.60 0.84 33.64
C PHE A 525 -10.07 0.95 34.10
N ASP A 526 -10.31 1.24 35.37
CA ASP A 526 -11.67 1.33 35.92
C ASP A 526 -12.37 2.61 35.41
N ASP A 527 -11.66 3.73 35.38
CA ASP A 527 -12.17 4.97 34.82
C ASP A 527 -12.35 4.88 33.30
N LEU A 528 -11.48 4.16 32.61
CA LEU A 528 -11.65 3.88 31.17
C LEU A 528 -12.94 3.10 30.92
N TRP A 529 -13.21 2.07 31.75
CA TRP A 529 -14.44 1.28 31.63
C TRP A 529 -15.67 2.13 31.93
N GLU A 530 -15.73 2.76 33.07
CA GLU A 530 -16.92 3.50 33.53
C GLU A 530 -17.24 4.69 32.61
N ASN A 531 -16.23 5.43 32.17
CA ASN A 531 -16.46 6.68 31.43
C ASN A 531 -16.53 6.50 29.92
N HIS A 532 -16.02 5.40 29.33
CA HIS A 532 -15.95 5.27 27.88
C HIS A 532 -16.51 3.96 27.32
N LEU A 533 -16.38 2.83 28.02
CA LEU A 533 -16.75 1.53 27.45
C LEU A 533 -18.15 1.10 27.88
N LYS A 534 -18.45 1.20 29.15
CA LYS A 534 -19.71 0.73 29.74
C LYS A 534 -20.93 1.36 29.08
N GLY A 535 -20.97 2.68 28.97
CA GLY A 535 -22.09 3.39 28.34
C GLY A 535 -22.28 3.04 26.86
N LEU A 536 -21.18 2.87 26.14
CA LEU A 536 -21.20 2.44 24.73
C LEU A 536 -21.77 1.02 24.60
N LEU A 537 -21.34 0.10 25.46
CA LEU A 537 -21.80 -1.29 25.46
C LEU A 537 -23.27 -1.40 25.86
N TYR A 538 -23.75 -0.56 26.78
CA TYR A 538 -25.18 -0.45 27.07
C TYR A 538 -25.97 -0.06 25.84
N GLU A 539 -25.50 0.93 25.05
CA GLU A 539 -26.17 1.34 23.81
C GLU A 539 -26.18 0.21 22.76
N TYR A 540 -25.08 -0.56 22.67
CA TYR A 540 -25.01 -1.71 21.76
C TYR A 540 -26.03 -2.81 22.11
N LEU A 541 -26.27 -3.00 23.40
CA LEU A 541 -27.19 -4.01 23.93
C LEU A 541 -28.63 -3.51 24.04
N ARG A 542 -28.89 -2.26 23.69
CA ARG A 542 -30.22 -1.65 23.75
C ARG A 542 -31.25 -2.46 22.96
N GLY A 543 -32.35 -2.83 23.64
CA GLY A 543 -33.41 -3.67 23.08
C GLY A 543 -33.15 -5.17 23.15
N THR A 544 -32.04 -5.62 23.75
CA THR A 544 -31.82 -7.04 24.07
C THR A 544 -32.34 -7.37 25.48
N THR A 545 -32.52 -8.66 25.79
CA THR A 545 -32.84 -9.13 27.15
C THR A 545 -31.58 -9.21 28.00
N ASP A 546 -31.76 -9.13 29.33
CA ASP A 546 -30.72 -9.43 30.34
C ASP A 546 -29.45 -8.55 30.22
N ILE A 547 -29.64 -7.25 29.94
CA ILE A 547 -28.56 -6.30 29.66
C ILE A 547 -27.52 -6.28 30.81
N GLU A 548 -27.98 -6.25 32.09
CA GLU A 548 -27.07 -6.20 33.23
C GLU A 548 -26.16 -7.43 33.32
N THR A 549 -26.71 -8.61 33.06
CA THR A 549 -25.93 -9.86 33.05
C THR A 549 -24.89 -9.82 31.92
N LYS A 550 -25.28 -9.33 30.73
CA LYS A 550 -24.37 -9.18 29.58
C LYS A 550 -23.26 -8.17 29.85
N ILE A 551 -23.58 -7.03 30.46
CA ILE A 551 -22.58 -6.01 30.85
C ILE A 551 -21.63 -6.58 31.90
N THR A 552 -22.12 -7.32 32.89
CA THR A 552 -21.25 -7.98 33.89
C THR A 552 -20.26 -8.93 33.21
N ARG A 553 -20.73 -9.75 32.25
CA ARG A 553 -19.88 -10.66 31.50
C ARG A 553 -18.84 -9.93 30.64
N LEU A 554 -19.22 -8.84 29.96
CA LEU A 554 -18.30 -8.01 29.21
C LEU A 554 -17.24 -7.36 30.11
N HIS A 555 -17.63 -6.96 31.33
CA HIS A 555 -16.71 -6.41 32.33
C HIS A 555 -15.74 -7.45 32.87
N GLU A 556 -16.20 -8.69 33.11
CA GLU A 556 -15.33 -9.81 33.47
C GLU A 556 -14.29 -10.09 32.39
N ALA A 557 -14.71 -10.17 31.11
CA ALA A 557 -13.81 -10.36 29.97
C ALA A 557 -12.82 -9.19 29.81
N TYR A 558 -13.30 -7.96 30.04
CA TYR A 558 -12.43 -6.77 30.04
C TYR A 558 -11.39 -6.82 31.14
N ASN A 559 -11.71 -7.34 32.34
CA ASN A 559 -10.80 -7.43 33.47
C ASN A 559 -9.82 -8.60 33.38
N ASP A 560 -10.10 -9.58 32.54
CA ASP A 560 -9.15 -10.65 32.27
C ASP A 560 -7.95 -10.15 31.49
N THR A 561 -6.77 -10.29 32.06
CA THR A 561 -5.50 -9.86 31.48
C THR A 561 -4.70 -11.01 30.88
N LYS A 562 -5.24 -12.24 30.93
CA LYS A 562 -4.60 -13.40 30.31
C LYS A 562 -4.78 -13.34 28.79
N GLU A 563 -3.79 -13.83 28.08
CA GLU A 563 -3.86 -14.04 26.63
C GLU A 563 -4.65 -15.35 26.38
N HIS A 564 -5.79 -15.28 25.72
CA HIS A 564 -6.65 -16.43 25.37
C HIS A 564 -6.61 -16.74 23.88
#